data_56deadb31539e17430184c158c9e37c0
#
_entry.id   56deadb31539e17430184c158c9e37c0
#
_cell.length_a   1.000
_cell.length_b   1.000
_cell.length_c   1.000
_cell.angle_alpha   90.00
_cell.angle_beta   90.00
_cell.angle_gamma   90.00
#
_symmetry.space_group_name_H-M   'P 1'
#
loop_
_entity.id
_entity.type
_entity.pdbx_description
1 polymer ?
#
loop_
_entity_poly.entity_id
_entity_poly.type
_entity_poly.pdbx_seq_one_letter_code
_entity_poly.pdbx_strand_id
1 'polypeptide(L)'
;MSSYPHPRLMPDFWEFPSVSMGLGGMTAIHQARFNKYLESRGLCNTTASRVWYTMGDGESDEPESLSQLSLAAREGLDNIIMTMNCNLQRLDGPVRGNSKIVQELEGRFTGSGWNVIKVLWGSGWDDLFASDPSGALIARLESLVDGDEQRIMTADGATIRKDLFNTPELAALVKDYTDEDLEHLCEDVGGHDFVKLHAAYSQAVAHKGQPTVVIIRTIKGYGLGPAFAGRNTTHQKKKADLDDIKFMRDDMGLKFSDEELENYPYVMPADVPELVEYAK
;
A
#
# COMPACT_ATOMS: atom_id res chain seq x y z
N MET A 1 17.88 -6.38 14.50
CA MET A 1 16.63 -5.60 14.27
C MET A 1 15.45 -6.51 14.54
N SER A 2 14.39 -6.03 15.19
CA SER A 2 13.19 -6.85 15.39
C SER A 2 12.41 -6.95 14.09
N SER A 3 11.89 -8.14 13.76
CA SER A 3 11.02 -8.35 12.59
C SER A 3 9.60 -7.85 12.79
N TYR A 4 9.25 -7.46 14.02
CA TYR A 4 7.94 -6.91 14.36
C TYR A 4 8.09 -5.55 15.03
N PRO A 5 7.14 -4.62 14.79
CA PRO A 5 6.98 -3.44 15.61
C PRO A 5 6.79 -3.86 17.07
N HIS A 6 7.65 -3.39 17.94
CA HIS A 6 7.61 -3.82 19.34
C HIS A 6 7.88 -2.64 20.27
N PRO A 7 6.88 -2.15 21.03
CA PRO A 7 7.02 -0.99 21.90
C PRO A 7 8.13 -1.10 22.92
N ARG A 8 8.43 -2.31 23.43
CA ARG A 8 9.52 -2.52 24.39
C ARG A 8 10.92 -2.35 23.78
N LEU A 9 11.07 -2.63 22.49
CA LEU A 9 12.34 -2.52 21.76
C LEU A 9 12.47 -1.19 21.04
N MET A 10 11.34 -0.53 20.74
CA MET A 10 11.25 0.73 20.03
C MET A 10 10.20 1.65 20.69
N PRO A 11 10.38 2.02 21.98
CA PRO A 11 9.35 2.71 22.76
C PRO A 11 9.03 4.12 22.23
N ASP A 12 9.99 4.75 21.55
CA ASP A 12 9.82 6.09 20.99
C ASP A 12 9.17 6.10 19.60
N PHE A 13 8.90 4.92 19.04
CA PHE A 13 8.39 4.78 17.68
C PHE A 13 7.05 4.04 17.62
N TRP A 14 6.88 2.95 18.35
CA TRP A 14 5.68 2.13 18.35
C TRP A 14 4.92 2.26 19.66
N GLU A 15 3.65 2.61 19.59
CA GLU A 15 2.79 2.74 20.76
C GLU A 15 2.04 1.45 21.08
N PHE A 16 1.55 0.76 20.04
CA PHE A 16 0.80 -0.49 20.20
C PHE A 16 1.39 -1.60 19.33
N PRO A 17 1.72 -2.77 19.91
CA PRO A 17 2.05 -3.93 19.13
C PRO A 17 0.77 -4.46 18.46
N SER A 18 0.82 -4.65 17.17
CA SER A 18 -0.25 -5.31 16.44
C SER A 18 0.34 -6.24 15.39
N VAL A 19 -0.39 -7.31 15.12
CA VAL A 19 -0.19 -8.20 13.99
C VAL A 19 -1.47 -8.17 13.18
N SER A 20 -1.50 -8.80 12.00
CA SER A 20 -2.66 -8.82 11.10
C SER A 20 -3.85 -9.65 11.66
N MET A 21 -4.19 -9.41 12.92
CA MET A 21 -5.26 -10.10 13.68
C MET A 21 -6.53 -9.26 13.82
N GLY A 22 -6.57 -8.08 13.20
CA GLY A 22 -7.75 -7.24 13.16
C GLY A 22 -7.98 -6.33 14.36
N LEU A 23 -7.19 -6.42 15.42
CA LEU A 23 -7.40 -5.63 16.65
C LEU A 23 -6.87 -4.20 16.55
N GLY A 24 -5.92 -3.94 15.67
CA GLY A 24 -5.24 -2.65 15.56
C GLY A 24 -6.19 -1.52 15.16
N GLY A 25 -7.13 -1.76 14.24
CA GLY A 25 -8.10 -0.75 13.80
C GLY A 25 -8.97 -0.24 14.93
N MET A 26 -9.52 -1.17 15.74
CA MET A 26 -10.33 -0.83 16.90
C MET A 26 -9.50 -0.10 17.96
N THR A 27 -8.27 -0.53 18.22
CA THR A 27 -7.35 0.13 19.14
C THR A 27 -7.06 1.57 18.70
N ALA A 28 -6.79 1.78 17.40
CA ALA A 28 -6.55 3.10 16.83
C ALA A 28 -7.76 4.04 16.97
N ILE A 29 -8.98 3.53 16.74
CA ILE A 29 -10.22 4.31 16.94
C ILE A 29 -10.35 4.73 18.39
N HIS A 30 -10.12 3.83 19.34
CA HIS A 30 -10.21 4.17 20.77
C HIS A 30 -9.10 5.13 21.21
N GLN A 31 -7.88 5.02 20.66
CA GLN A 31 -6.82 5.98 20.92
C GLN A 31 -7.19 7.39 20.41
N ALA A 32 -7.70 7.47 19.18
CA ALA A 32 -8.15 8.75 18.60
C ALA A 32 -9.27 9.40 19.44
N ARG A 33 -10.21 8.58 19.89
CA ARG A 33 -11.28 8.98 20.79
C ARG A 33 -10.76 9.47 22.14
N PHE A 34 -9.81 8.74 22.72
CA PHE A 34 -9.21 9.10 23.99
C PHE A 34 -8.42 10.42 23.91
N ASN A 35 -7.71 10.66 22.81
CA ASN A 35 -7.05 11.94 22.57
C ASN A 35 -8.04 13.10 22.57
N LYS A 36 -9.17 12.97 21.88
CA LYS A 36 -10.25 13.98 21.90
C LYS A 36 -10.84 14.20 23.31
N TYR A 37 -10.97 13.12 24.09
CA TYR A 37 -11.40 13.20 25.49
C TYR A 37 -10.40 14.00 26.34
N LEU A 38 -9.12 13.69 26.26
CA LEU A 38 -8.08 14.40 27.03
C LEU A 38 -8.08 15.89 26.72
N GLU A 39 -8.20 16.25 25.45
CA GLU A 39 -8.27 17.63 24.99
C GLU A 39 -9.53 18.34 25.53
N SER A 40 -10.70 17.71 25.36
CA SER A 40 -11.97 18.29 25.81
C SER A 40 -12.05 18.51 27.31
N ARG A 41 -11.29 17.75 28.10
CA ARG A 41 -11.15 17.88 29.55
C ARG A 41 -10.04 18.84 29.99
N GLY A 42 -9.25 19.35 29.05
CA GLY A 42 -8.08 20.18 29.34
C GLY A 42 -6.96 19.45 30.07
N LEU A 43 -6.91 18.12 29.98
CA LEU A 43 -5.90 17.29 30.64
C LEU A 43 -4.59 17.22 29.85
N CYS A 44 -4.69 17.27 28.53
CA CYS A 44 -3.54 17.25 27.63
C CYS A 44 -3.91 17.96 26.32
N ASN A 45 -2.97 18.70 25.74
CA ASN A 45 -3.15 19.27 24.40
C ASN A 45 -2.84 18.21 23.34
N THR A 46 -3.86 17.68 22.70
CA THR A 46 -3.78 16.70 21.63
C THR A 46 -4.28 17.22 20.28
N THR A 47 -4.47 18.54 20.15
CA THR A 47 -5.03 19.17 18.93
C THR A 47 -4.26 18.81 17.66
N ALA A 48 -2.92 18.77 17.76
CA ALA A 48 -2.04 18.40 16.65
C ALA A 48 -1.81 16.90 16.50
N SER A 49 -2.21 16.08 17.50
CA SER A 49 -1.95 14.65 17.49
C SER A 49 -2.80 13.93 16.44
N ARG A 50 -2.21 12.99 15.75
CA ARG A 50 -2.86 12.09 14.78
C ARG A 50 -2.58 10.66 15.14
N VAL A 51 -3.58 9.80 14.99
CA VAL A 51 -3.45 8.36 15.11
C VAL A 51 -3.34 7.77 13.72
N TRP A 52 -2.23 7.12 13.45
CA TRP A 52 -1.96 6.43 12.19
C TRP A 52 -2.08 4.94 12.38
N TYR A 53 -2.77 4.29 11.47
CA TYR A 53 -2.91 2.84 11.48
C TYR A 53 -2.81 2.29 10.06
N THR A 54 -2.00 1.26 9.88
CA THR A 54 -1.89 0.55 8.59
C THR A 54 -2.50 -0.83 8.74
N MET A 55 -3.45 -1.15 7.86
CA MET A 55 -4.16 -2.43 7.79
C MET A 55 -3.90 -3.10 6.44
N GLY A 56 -3.67 -4.41 6.44
CA GLY A 56 -3.64 -5.21 5.22
C GLY A 56 -5.05 -5.54 4.71
N ASP A 57 -5.18 -5.71 3.39
CA ASP A 57 -6.45 -6.15 2.78
C ASP A 57 -6.92 -7.52 3.29
N GLY A 58 -5.99 -8.47 3.45
CA GLY A 58 -6.28 -9.77 4.07
C GLY A 58 -6.68 -9.66 5.55
N GLU A 59 -6.11 -8.72 6.30
CA GLU A 59 -6.49 -8.45 7.69
C GLU A 59 -7.93 -7.96 7.80
N SER A 60 -8.44 -7.30 6.77
CA SER A 60 -9.84 -6.82 6.76
C SER A 60 -10.89 -7.92 6.75
N ASP A 61 -10.50 -9.18 6.54
CA ASP A 61 -11.38 -10.34 6.67
C ASP A 61 -11.65 -10.71 8.14
N GLU A 62 -10.81 -10.26 9.07
CA GLU A 62 -11.04 -10.47 10.50
C GLU A 62 -12.25 -9.64 10.96
N PRO A 63 -13.21 -10.23 11.69
CA PRO A 63 -14.44 -9.53 12.09
C PRO A 63 -14.18 -8.24 12.87
N GLU A 64 -13.11 -8.19 13.66
CA GLU A 64 -12.74 -7.05 14.47
C GLU A 64 -12.19 -5.88 13.67
N SER A 65 -11.57 -6.15 12.51
CA SER A 65 -10.86 -5.15 11.70
C SER A 65 -11.73 -3.97 11.28
N LEU A 66 -12.95 -4.27 10.87
CA LEU A 66 -13.90 -3.28 10.36
C LEU A 66 -15.00 -2.95 11.39
N SER A 67 -14.82 -3.41 12.63
CA SER A 67 -15.72 -3.04 13.72
C SER A 67 -15.54 -1.57 14.10
N GLN A 68 -16.59 -0.94 14.58
CA GLN A 68 -16.60 0.42 15.09
C GLN A 68 -16.29 1.55 14.10
N LEU A 69 -16.21 1.29 12.80
CA LEU A 69 -16.02 2.33 11.78
C LEU A 69 -17.09 3.42 11.91
N SER A 70 -18.36 3.03 12.07
CA SER A 70 -19.47 3.98 12.28
C SER A 70 -19.36 4.77 13.59
N LEU A 71 -18.70 4.22 14.64
CA LEU A 71 -18.44 4.96 15.86
C LEU A 71 -17.48 6.12 15.60
N ALA A 72 -16.38 5.84 14.91
CA ALA A 72 -15.40 6.87 14.57
C ALA A 72 -16.02 8.04 13.77
N ALA A 73 -16.85 7.71 12.78
CA ALA A 73 -17.55 8.71 11.96
C ALA A 73 -18.58 9.51 12.77
N ARG A 74 -19.39 8.85 13.60
CA ARG A 74 -20.39 9.54 14.43
C ARG A 74 -19.78 10.49 15.46
N GLU A 75 -18.59 10.16 15.96
CA GLU A 75 -17.87 11.03 16.90
C GLU A 75 -16.97 12.06 16.19
N GLY A 76 -16.95 12.08 14.85
CA GLY A 76 -16.18 13.03 14.06
C GLY A 76 -14.68 12.95 14.34
N LEU A 77 -14.14 11.74 14.47
CA LEU A 77 -12.73 11.51 14.81
C LEU A 77 -11.81 11.84 13.62
N ASP A 78 -11.65 13.12 13.31
CA ASP A 78 -10.80 13.63 12.24
C ASP A 78 -9.29 13.57 12.54
N ASN A 79 -8.95 13.00 13.68
CA ASN A 79 -7.58 12.78 14.13
C ASN A 79 -7.11 11.32 13.92
N ILE A 80 -7.87 10.48 13.21
CA ILE A 80 -7.43 9.15 12.79
C ILE A 80 -7.29 9.10 11.27
N ILE A 81 -6.18 8.53 10.82
CA ILE A 81 -5.91 8.23 9.41
C ILE A 81 -5.54 6.75 9.30
N MET A 82 -6.37 6.00 8.60
CA MET A 82 -6.08 4.60 8.28
C MET A 82 -5.50 4.49 6.88
N THR A 83 -4.53 3.59 6.72
CA THR A 83 -4.00 3.18 5.42
C THR A 83 -4.38 1.74 5.18
N MET A 84 -5.10 1.46 4.08
CA MET A 84 -5.40 0.10 3.63
C MET A 84 -4.37 -0.32 2.59
N ASN A 85 -3.53 -1.28 2.94
CA ASN A 85 -2.51 -1.82 2.06
C ASN A 85 -3.11 -2.96 1.23
N CYS A 86 -3.55 -2.64 0.00
CA CYS A 86 -4.19 -3.60 -0.90
C CYS A 86 -3.15 -4.17 -1.88
N ASN A 87 -2.59 -5.32 -1.54
CA ASN A 87 -1.69 -6.06 -2.43
C ASN A 87 -2.39 -7.23 -3.16
N LEU A 88 -3.69 -7.43 -2.94
CA LEU A 88 -4.55 -8.47 -3.51
C LEU A 88 -4.11 -9.90 -3.17
N GLN A 89 -3.29 -10.06 -2.12
CA GLN A 89 -2.81 -11.36 -1.68
C GLN A 89 -3.13 -11.59 -0.20
N ARG A 90 -3.63 -12.78 0.11
CA ARG A 90 -3.75 -13.28 1.47
C ARG A 90 -2.51 -14.08 1.88
N LEU A 91 -2.49 -14.60 3.11
CA LEU A 91 -1.34 -15.35 3.64
C LEU A 91 -1.00 -16.59 2.81
N ASP A 92 -1.99 -17.26 2.30
CA ASP A 92 -1.93 -18.57 1.64
C ASP A 92 -2.08 -18.48 0.11
N GLY A 93 -2.07 -17.28 -0.45
CA GLY A 93 -2.11 -17.11 -1.90
C GLY A 93 -3.00 -15.93 -2.36
N PRO A 94 -3.41 -15.94 -3.63
CA PRO A 94 -4.21 -14.87 -4.20
C PRO A 94 -5.62 -14.85 -3.60
N VAL A 95 -6.25 -13.68 -3.72
CA VAL A 95 -7.70 -13.55 -3.47
C VAL A 95 -8.45 -14.53 -4.36
N ARG A 96 -9.42 -15.23 -3.78
CA ARG A 96 -10.24 -16.21 -4.50
C ARG A 96 -11.61 -15.64 -4.84
N GLY A 97 -12.13 -16.02 -5.98
CA GLY A 97 -13.48 -15.68 -6.43
C GLY A 97 -13.54 -14.37 -7.22
N ASN A 98 -14.75 -13.85 -7.34
CA ASN A 98 -15.06 -12.67 -8.15
C ASN A 98 -15.14 -11.41 -7.28
N SER A 99 -14.21 -11.25 -6.33
CA SER A 99 -14.17 -10.07 -5.47
C SER A 99 -13.35 -8.95 -6.11
N LYS A 100 -13.65 -7.74 -5.67
CA LYS A 100 -12.88 -6.52 -5.91
C LYS A 100 -12.70 -5.84 -4.57
N ILE A 101 -11.68 -6.24 -3.85
CA ILE A 101 -11.47 -5.85 -2.46
C ILE A 101 -11.37 -4.34 -2.28
N VAL A 102 -10.80 -3.61 -3.24
CA VAL A 102 -10.69 -2.14 -3.17
C VAL A 102 -12.08 -1.50 -3.16
N GLN A 103 -12.98 -1.91 -4.07
CA GLN A 103 -14.35 -1.36 -4.14
C GLN A 103 -15.18 -1.81 -2.93
N GLU A 104 -14.98 -3.03 -2.45
CA GLU A 104 -15.64 -3.52 -1.24
C GLU A 104 -15.25 -2.68 -0.02
N LEU A 105 -13.96 -2.42 0.17
CA LEU A 105 -13.47 -1.59 1.26
C LEU A 105 -13.93 -0.14 1.10
N GLU A 106 -13.85 0.45 -0.10
CA GLU A 106 -14.38 1.77 -0.37
C GLU A 106 -15.86 1.88 0.05
N GLY A 107 -16.67 0.90 -0.35
CA GLY A 107 -18.09 0.86 0.01
C GLY A 107 -18.33 0.76 1.51
N ARG A 108 -17.54 -0.05 2.22
CA ARG A 108 -17.63 -0.23 3.69
C ARG A 108 -17.26 1.05 4.44
N PHE A 109 -16.17 1.70 4.07
CA PHE A 109 -15.72 2.94 4.69
C PHE A 109 -16.65 4.11 4.38
N THR A 110 -17.02 4.29 3.11
CA THR A 110 -17.96 5.34 2.68
C THR A 110 -19.33 5.17 3.35
N GLY A 111 -19.86 3.94 3.37
CA GLY A 111 -21.13 3.63 4.04
C GLY A 111 -21.10 3.81 5.55
N SER A 112 -19.91 3.78 6.16
CA SER A 112 -19.69 4.05 7.58
C SER A 112 -19.45 5.54 7.88
N GLY A 113 -19.39 6.42 6.86
CA GLY A 113 -19.23 7.87 7.02
C GLY A 113 -17.77 8.34 7.07
N TRP A 114 -16.83 7.59 6.51
CA TRP A 114 -15.43 7.96 6.38
C TRP A 114 -15.16 8.73 5.09
N ASN A 115 -14.20 9.64 5.14
CA ASN A 115 -13.56 10.18 3.95
C ASN A 115 -12.64 9.12 3.35
N VAL A 116 -12.80 8.82 2.05
CA VAL A 116 -12.03 7.77 1.36
C VAL A 116 -11.17 8.41 0.27
N ILE A 117 -9.88 8.14 0.31
CA ILE A 117 -8.91 8.53 -0.73
C ILE A 117 -8.35 7.24 -1.32
N LYS A 118 -8.34 7.11 -2.65
CA LYS A 118 -7.77 5.94 -3.34
C LYS A 118 -6.50 6.33 -4.08
N VAL A 119 -5.43 5.55 -3.92
CA VAL A 119 -4.14 5.71 -4.61
C VAL A 119 -3.81 4.36 -5.26
N LEU A 120 -4.33 4.15 -6.46
CA LEU A 120 -4.30 2.84 -7.13
C LEU A 120 -3.18 2.75 -8.17
N TRP A 121 -3.05 3.77 -9.01
CA TRP A 121 -2.17 3.79 -10.17
C TRP A 121 -1.06 4.82 -9.95
N GLY A 122 0.17 4.46 -10.35
CA GLY A 122 1.30 5.36 -10.34
C GLY A 122 1.22 6.46 -11.42
N SER A 123 2.16 7.39 -11.40
CA SER A 123 2.17 8.55 -12.31
C SER A 123 2.38 8.16 -13.77
N GLY A 124 2.99 7.01 -14.05
CA GLY A 124 3.15 6.48 -15.40
C GLY A 124 1.83 6.19 -16.12
N TRP A 125 0.73 6.01 -15.39
CA TRP A 125 -0.60 5.83 -15.95
C TRP A 125 -1.30 7.14 -16.33
N ASP A 126 -0.85 8.29 -15.83
CA ASP A 126 -1.59 9.55 -15.95
C ASP A 126 -1.76 9.99 -17.40
N ASP A 127 -0.70 9.92 -18.21
CA ASP A 127 -0.77 10.26 -19.64
C ASP A 127 -1.66 9.29 -20.41
N LEU A 128 -1.66 8.02 -20.04
CA LEU A 128 -2.51 7.01 -20.68
C LEU A 128 -3.99 7.27 -20.38
N PHE A 129 -4.34 7.57 -19.13
CA PHE A 129 -5.69 7.98 -18.76
C PHE A 129 -6.12 9.28 -19.45
N ALA A 130 -5.22 10.26 -19.55
CA ALA A 130 -5.50 11.52 -20.23
C ALA A 130 -5.71 11.35 -21.74
N SER A 131 -5.10 10.33 -22.35
CA SER A 131 -5.25 10.03 -23.79
C SER A 131 -6.50 9.23 -24.13
N ASP A 132 -7.27 8.78 -23.13
CA ASP A 132 -8.53 8.01 -23.30
C ASP A 132 -9.78 8.83 -22.92
N PRO A 133 -10.27 9.71 -23.80
CA PRO A 133 -11.47 10.51 -23.54
C PRO A 133 -12.76 9.67 -23.49
N SER A 134 -12.70 8.43 -23.97
CA SER A 134 -13.85 7.51 -23.96
C SER A 134 -14.07 6.87 -22.59
N GLY A 135 -13.01 6.77 -21.76
CA GLY A 135 -13.00 6.05 -20.50
C GLY A 135 -12.97 4.53 -20.64
N ALA A 136 -12.64 4.02 -21.85
CA ALA A 136 -12.59 2.57 -22.11
C ALA A 136 -11.56 1.86 -21.24
N LEU A 137 -10.41 2.50 -20.99
CA LEU A 137 -9.38 1.97 -20.12
C LEU A 137 -9.86 1.84 -18.66
N ILE A 138 -10.49 2.89 -18.14
CA ILE A 138 -11.06 2.87 -16.78
C ILE A 138 -12.13 1.77 -16.69
N ALA A 139 -13.04 1.70 -17.65
CA ALA A 139 -14.08 0.67 -17.70
C ALA A 139 -13.47 -0.75 -17.76
N ARG A 140 -12.36 -0.91 -18.52
CA ARG A 140 -11.64 -2.19 -18.59
C ARG A 140 -11.03 -2.56 -17.23
N LEU A 141 -10.31 -1.65 -16.59
CA LEU A 141 -9.70 -1.87 -15.27
C LEU A 141 -10.76 -2.14 -14.21
N GLU A 142 -11.89 -1.44 -14.25
CA GLU A 142 -13.03 -1.70 -13.36
C GLU A 142 -13.70 -3.06 -13.60
N SER A 143 -13.60 -3.63 -14.78
CA SER A 143 -14.17 -4.95 -15.09
C SER A 143 -13.33 -6.11 -14.58
N LEU A 144 -12.05 -5.90 -14.25
CA LEU A 144 -11.16 -6.94 -13.74
C LEU A 144 -11.55 -7.29 -12.31
N VAL A 145 -11.56 -8.57 -11.98
CA VAL A 145 -11.60 -9.05 -10.59
C VAL A 145 -10.19 -9.18 -10.04
N ASP A 146 -10.04 -9.22 -8.72
CA ASP A 146 -8.74 -9.20 -8.05
C ASP A 146 -7.76 -10.26 -8.57
N GLY A 147 -8.25 -11.48 -8.87
CA GLY A 147 -7.44 -12.55 -9.42
C GLY A 147 -6.94 -12.28 -10.84
N ASP A 148 -7.78 -11.65 -11.68
CA ASP A 148 -7.38 -11.26 -13.04
C ASP A 148 -6.39 -10.09 -13.00
N GLU A 149 -6.66 -9.10 -12.16
CA GLU A 149 -5.76 -7.96 -11.97
C GLU A 149 -4.38 -8.43 -11.52
N GLN A 150 -4.32 -9.30 -10.49
CA GLN A 150 -3.05 -9.84 -10.01
C GLN A 150 -2.31 -10.63 -11.10
N ARG A 151 -3.03 -11.46 -11.87
CA ARG A 151 -2.44 -12.24 -12.96
C ARG A 151 -1.87 -11.35 -14.07
N ILE A 152 -2.61 -10.34 -14.49
CA ILE A 152 -2.20 -9.42 -15.55
C ILE A 152 -1.00 -8.58 -15.11
N MET A 153 -1.05 -8.02 -13.88
CA MET A 153 0.01 -7.13 -13.37
C MET A 153 1.35 -7.84 -13.11
N THR A 154 1.38 -9.17 -13.19
CA THR A 154 2.60 -9.98 -13.03
C THR A 154 2.94 -10.80 -14.27
N ALA A 155 2.26 -10.55 -15.39
CA ALA A 155 2.46 -11.24 -16.65
C ALA A 155 3.57 -10.58 -17.49
N ASP A 156 4.01 -11.29 -18.53
CA ASP A 156 4.86 -10.69 -19.56
C ASP A 156 4.09 -9.67 -20.42
N GLY A 157 4.80 -8.76 -21.06
CA GLY A 157 4.21 -7.67 -21.83
C GLY A 157 3.31 -8.13 -22.97
N ALA A 158 3.63 -9.25 -23.63
CA ALA A 158 2.80 -9.83 -24.66
C ALA A 158 1.43 -10.29 -24.11
N THR A 159 1.42 -10.88 -22.91
CA THR A 159 0.21 -11.28 -22.20
C THR A 159 -0.57 -10.06 -21.73
N ILE A 160 0.09 -9.03 -21.18
CA ILE A 160 -0.53 -7.76 -20.78
C ILE A 160 -1.22 -7.13 -21.98
N ARG A 161 -0.53 -7.00 -23.12
CA ARG A 161 -1.08 -6.44 -24.35
C ARG A 161 -2.32 -7.19 -24.81
N LYS A 162 -2.28 -8.51 -24.79
CA LYS A 162 -3.39 -9.36 -25.23
C LYS A 162 -4.58 -9.33 -24.28
N ASP A 163 -4.33 -9.38 -22.98
CA ASP A 163 -5.38 -9.63 -21.98
C ASP A 163 -5.94 -8.33 -21.39
N LEU A 164 -5.12 -7.28 -21.21
CA LEU A 164 -5.55 -5.99 -20.70
C LEU A 164 -6.06 -5.10 -21.84
N PHE A 165 -5.27 -4.94 -22.89
CA PHE A 165 -5.56 -4.05 -24.02
C PHE A 165 -6.23 -4.82 -25.17
N ASN A 166 -7.25 -5.60 -24.86
CA ASN A 166 -7.84 -6.65 -25.69
C ASN A 166 -8.90 -6.16 -26.70
N THR A 167 -9.13 -4.86 -26.81
CA THR A 167 -10.01 -4.26 -27.82
C THR A 167 -9.22 -3.36 -28.76
N PRO A 168 -9.70 -3.11 -30.00
CA PRO A 168 -9.01 -2.20 -30.92
C PRO A 168 -8.79 -0.80 -30.34
N GLU A 169 -9.74 -0.31 -29.55
CA GLU A 169 -9.68 0.98 -28.88
C GLU A 169 -8.57 1.02 -27.82
N LEU A 170 -8.53 0.02 -26.95
CA LEU A 170 -7.48 -0.11 -25.93
C LEU A 170 -6.11 -0.38 -26.55
N ALA A 171 -6.04 -1.22 -27.58
CA ALA A 171 -4.78 -1.50 -28.28
C ALA A 171 -4.19 -0.24 -28.94
N ALA A 172 -5.03 0.67 -29.39
CA ALA A 172 -4.59 1.94 -29.97
C ALA A 172 -3.90 2.85 -28.97
N LEU A 173 -4.29 2.81 -27.68
CA LEU A 173 -3.67 3.60 -26.61
C LEU A 173 -2.21 3.21 -26.37
N VAL A 174 -1.87 1.94 -26.56
CA VAL A 174 -0.54 1.38 -26.28
C VAL A 174 0.22 0.93 -27.54
N LYS A 175 -0.17 1.45 -28.72
CA LYS A 175 0.43 1.05 -30.00
C LYS A 175 1.93 1.30 -30.09
N ASP A 176 2.40 2.35 -29.42
CA ASP A 176 3.79 2.79 -29.40
C ASP A 176 4.58 2.28 -28.19
N TYR A 177 3.94 1.51 -27.29
CA TYR A 177 4.59 0.88 -26.13
C TYR A 177 5.23 -0.43 -26.55
N THR A 178 6.43 -0.70 -26.06
CA THR A 178 7.04 -2.02 -26.13
C THR A 178 6.40 -2.95 -25.08
N ASP A 179 6.71 -4.23 -25.14
CA ASP A 179 6.23 -5.18 -24.13
C ASP A 179 6.89 -4.89 -22.77
N GLU A 180 8.15 -4.48 -22.75
CA GLU A 180 8.86 -4.03 -21.54
C GLU A 180 8.22 -2.77 -20.93
N ASP A 181 7.81 -1.80 -21.76
CA ASP A 181 7.08 -0.62 -21.26
C ASP A 181 5.75 -1.00 -20.58
N LEU A 182 5.06 -2.03 -21.09
CA LEU A 182 3.83 -2.51 -20.48
C LEU A 182 4.06 -3.25 -19.16
N GLU A 183 5.15 -3.99 -19.04
CA GLU A 183 5.56 -4.61 -17.77
C GLU A 183 5.84 -3.54 -16.72
N HIS A 184 6.65 -2.54 -17.04
CA HIS A 184 6.91 -1.41 -16.15
C HIS A 184 5.67 -0.61 -15.78
N LEU A 185 4.77 -0.39 -16.75
CA LEU A 185 3.49 0.29 -16.49
C LEU A 185 2.65 -0.50 -15.47
N CYS A 186 2.59 -1.83 -15.57
CA CYS A 186 1.84 -2.67 -14.64
C CYS A 186 2.47 -2.74 -13.24
N GLU A 187 3.78 -2.54 -13.13
CA GLU A 187 4.47 -2.44 -11.85
C GLU A 187 4.30 -1.06 -11.18
N ASP A 188 3.93 -0.03 -11.96
CA ASP A 188 3.75 1.33 -11.46
C ASP A 188 2.38 1.49 -10.79
N VAL A 189 2.28 1.03 -9.56
CA VAL A 189 1.08 1.14 -8.73
C VAL A 189 1.21 2.29 -7.73
N GLY A 190 0.09 2.91 -7.40
CA GLY A 190 0.05 4.15 -6.62
C GLY A 190 0.68 4.05 -5.22
N GLY A 191 0.68 2.87 -4.60
CA GLY A 191 1.31 2.64 -3.30
C GLY A 191 2.84 2.64 -3.33
N HIS A 192 3.46 2.69 -4.50
CA HIS A 192 4.90 2.82 -4.69
C HIS A 192 5.28 4.17 -5.32
N ASP A 193 4.30 5.03 -5.58
CA ASP A 193 4.49 6.40 -6.08
C ASP A 193 4.50 7.41 -4.92
N PHE A 194 5.68 7.87 -4.55
CA PHE A 194 5.86 8.78 -3.43
C PHE A 194 5.16 10.13 -3.63
N VAL A 195 5.03 10.62 -4.86
CA VAL A 195 4.35 11.90 -5.15
C VAL A 195 2.86 11.77 -4.87
N LYS A 196 2.23 10.69 -5.37
CA LYS A 196 0.81 10.41 -5.14
C LYS A 196 0.52 10.09 -3.68
N LEU A 197 1.38 9.32 -3.01
CA LEU A 197 1.26 9.04 -1.58
C LEU A 197 1.36 10.32 -0.74
N HIS A 198 2.34 11.18 -1.02
CA HIS A 198 2.48 12.45 -0.32
C HIS A 198 1.24 13.34 -0.50
N ALA A 199 0.71 13.44 -1.72
CA ALA A 199 -0.51 14.19 -2.00
C ALA A 199 -1.72 13.63 -1.22
N ALA A 200 -1.90 12.30 -1.23
CA ALA A 200 -2.99 11.64 -0.53
C ALA A 200 -2.92 11.83 1.00
N TYR A 201 -1.75 11.63 1.59
CA TYR A 201 -1.57 11.84 3.03
C TYR A 201 -1.70 13.32 3.42
N SER A 202 -1.24 14.24 2.59
CA SER A 202 -1.44 15.68 2.82
C SER A 202 -2.92 16.05 2.83
N GLN A 203 -3.72 15.51 1.91
CA GLN A 203 -5.17 15.67 1.90
C GLN A 203 -5.83 15.04 3.13
N ALA A 204 -5.40 13.84 3.52
CA ALA A 204 -5.91 13.14 4.71
C ALA A 204 -5.66 13.95 6.00
N VAL A 205 -4.48 14.53 6.16
CA VAL A 205 -4.14 15.40 7.31
C VAL A 205 -4.94 16.69 7.32
N ALA A 206 -5.19 17.27 6.15
CA ALA A 206 -5.95 18.50 6.01
C ALA A 206 -7.46 18.32 6.22
N HIS A 207 -7.99 17.11 5.99
CA HIS A 207 -9.42 16.81 6.10
C HIS A 207 -9.91 16.95 7.55
N LYS A 208 -11.13 17.49 7.72
CA LYS A 208 -11.74 17.77 9.03
C LYS A 208 -13.16 17.23 9.12
N GLY A 209 -13.54 16.91 10.35
CA GLY A 209 -14.91 16.50 10.68
C GLY A 209 -15.24 15.04 10.43
N GLN A 210 -14.36 14.30 9.75
CA GLN A 210 -14.52 12.87 9.46
C GLN A 210 -13.19 12.13 9.62
N PRO A 211 -13.19 10.87 10.05
CA PRO A 211 -12.02 10.00 9.94
C PRO A 211 -11.69 9.75 8.45
N THR A 212 -10.42 9.54 8.15
CA THR A 212 -9.97 9.32 6.77
C THR A 212 -9.32 7.95 6.62
N VAL A 213 -9.64 7.27 5.51
CA VAL A 213 -8.91 6.09 5.04
C VAL A 213 -8.26 6.37 3.69
N VAL A 214 -7.01 5.97 3.55
CA VAL A 214 -6.26 5.98 2.30
C VAL A 214 -6.11 4.54 1.82
N ILE A 215 -6.78 4.16 0.75
CA ILE A 215 -6.71 2.83 0.15
C ILE A 215 -5.61 2.86 -0.91
N ILE A 216 -4.53 2.14 -0.68
CA ILE A 216 -3.37 2.11 -1.57
C ILE A 216 -3.22 0.75 -2.24
N ARG A 217 -2.94 0.75 -3.54
CA ARG A 217 -2.57 -0.44 -4.29
C ARG A 217 -1.06 -0.64 -4.20
N THR A 218 -0.64 -1.81 -3.76
CA THR A 218 0.78 -2.18 -3.64
C THR A 218 1.06 -3.53 -4.29
N ILE A 219 2.33 -3.84 -4.45
CA ILE A 219 2.80 -5.16 -4.90
C ILE A 219 3.54 -5.81 -3.73
N LYS A 220 3.10 -7.00 -3.33
CA LYS A 220 3.75 -7.76 -2.27
C LYS A 220 5.16 -8.16 -2.70
N GLY A 221 6.17 -7.81 -1.91
CA GLY A 221 7.57 -8.07 -2.24
C GLY A 221 8.16 -7.09 -3.26
N TYR A 222 7.54 -5.93 -3.47
CA TYR A 222 8.09 -4.87 -4.32
C TYR A 222 9.54 -4.51 -3.92
N GLY A 223 10.41 -4.30 -4.91
CA GLY A 223 11.83 -3.99 -4.69
C GLY A 223 12.70 -5.16 -4.26
N LEU A 224 12.13 -6.36 -4.06
CA LEU A 224 12.88 -7.57 -3.71
C LEU A 224 13.23 -8.44 -4.94
N GLY A 225 12.90 -7.97 -6.13
CA GLY A 225 13.17 -8.65 -7.38
C GLY A 225 12.11 -9.67 -7.81
N PRO A 226 12.25 -10.23 -9.01
CA PRO A 226 11.22 -11.05 -9.66
C PRO A 226 10.94 -12.39 -8.96
N ALA A 227 11.85 -12.83 -8.09
CA ALA A 227 11.63 -14.03 -7.27
C ALA A 227 10.64 -13.80 -6.11
N PHE A 228 10.35 -12.53 -5.78
CA PHE A 228 9.48 -12.12 -4.68
C PHE A 228 8.28 -11.29 -5.14
N ALA A 229 8.49 -10.32 -6.02
CA ALA A 229 7.46 -9.36 -6.39
C ALA A 229 6.24 -10.06 -6.98
N GLY A 230 5.07 -9.85 -6.37
CA GLY A 230 3.79 -10.41 -6.80
C GLY A 230 3.65 -11.93 -6.66
N ARG A 231 4.64 -12.64 -6.09
CA ARG A 231 4.60 -14.11 -5.99
C ARG A 231 3.80 -14.57 -4.77
N ASN A 232 3.00 -15.63 -4.96
CA ASN A 232 2.19 -16.23 -3.89
C ASN A 232 3.05 -16.83 -2.77
N THR A 233 4.28 -17.23 -3.08
CA THR A 233 5.22 -17.83 -2.12
C THR A 233 5.95 -16.79 -1.26
N THR A 234 5.86 -15.52 -1.59
CA THR A 234 6.64 -14.44 -0.95
C THR A 234 6.42 -14.37 0.55
N HIS A 235 5.19 -14.56 1.02
CA HIS A 235 4.88 -14.52 2.45
C HIS A 235 5.60 -15.62 3.25
N GLN A 236 5.81 -16.78 2.64
CA GLN A 236 6.41 -17.95 3.29
C GLN A 236 7.91 -18.11 3.00
N LYS A 237 8.47 -17.33 2.07
CA LYS A 237 9.89 -17.41 1.71
C LYS A 237 10.74 -16.85 2.86
N LYS A 238 11.43 -17.73 3.56
CA LYS A 238 12.21 -17.39 4.77
C LYS A 238 13.63 -16.91 4.48
N LYS A 239 14.16 -17.20 3.30
CA LYS A 239 15.51 -16.82 2.88
C LYS A 239 15.48 -16.40 1.43
N ALA A 240 16.25 -15.37 1.10
CA ALA A 240 16.61 -15.03 -0.27
C ALA A 240 17.83 -15.86 -0.67
N ASP A 241 17.90 -16.25 -1.92
CA ASP A 241 19.09 -16.86 -2.49
C ASP A 241 20.14 -15.78 -2.78
N LEU A 242 21.40 -16.14 -2.97
CA LEU A 242 22.47 -15.16 -3.20
C LEU A 242 22.21 -14.32 -4.45
N ASP A 243 21.65 -14.92 -5.49
CA ASP A 243 21.29 -14.20 -6.73
C ASP A 243 20.16 -13.19 -6.50
N ASP A 244 19.17 -13.52 -5.65
CA ASP A 244 18.13 -12.57 -5.24
C ASP A 244 18.74 -11.34 -4.50
N ILE A 245 19.71 -11.60 -3.61
CA ILE A 245 20.38 -10.55 -2.84
C ILE A 245 21.25 -9.66 -3.75
N LYS A 246 21.91 -10.26 -4.74
CA LYS A 246 22.67 -9.52 -5.77
C LYS A 246 21.75 -8.63 -6.58
N PHE A 247 20.59 -9.16 -7.00
CA PHE A 247 19.58 -8.35 -7.69
C PHE A 247 19.17 -7.14 -6.85
N MET A 248 18.80 -7.36 -5.57
CA MET A 248 18.43 -6.25 -4.67
C MET A 248 19.54 -5.22 -4.50
N ARG A 249 20.80 -5.67 -4.33
CA ARG A 249 21.96 -4.77 -4.26
C ARG A 249 22.08 -3.88 -5.48
N ASP A 250 21.99 -4.50 -6.67
CA ASP A 250 22.19 -3.82 -7.94
C ASP A 250 21.04 -2.84 -8.23
N ASP A 251 19.80 -3.27 -7.98
CA ASP A 251 18.60 -2.45 -8.13
C ASP A 251 18.60 -1.23 -7.18
N MET A 252 19.04 -1.43 -5.94
CA MET A 252 19.16 -0.36 -4.94
C MET A 252 20.43 0.48 -5.09
N GLY A 253 21.33 0.16 -6.03
CA GLY A 253 22.59 0.84 -6.24
C GLY A 253 23.58 0.75 -5.06
N LEU A 254 23.47 -0.30 -4.24
CA LEU A 254 24.33 -0.52 -3.06
C LEU A 254 25.73 -0.98 -3.50
N LYS A 255 26.75 -0.51 -2.80
CA LYS A 255 28.16 -0.73 -3.15
C LYS A 255 28.78 -1.85 -2.30
N PHE A 256 28.28 -3.07 -2.43
CA PHE A 256 28.83 -4.26 -1.79
C PHE A 256 29.40 -5.22 -2.84
N SER A 257 30.55 -5.84 -2.54
CA SER A 257 31.07 -6.94 -3.35
C SER A 257 30.23 -8.22 -3.15
N ASP A 258 30.33 -9.17 -4.09
CA ASP A 258 29.64 -10.43 -3.97
C ASP A 258 30.05 -11.22 -2.73
N GLU A 259 31.31 -11.11 -2.30
CA GLU A 259 31.85 -11.76 -1.09
C GLU A 259 31.25 -11.16 0.20
N GLU A 260 31.05 -9.83 0.22
CA GLU A 260 30.41 -9.16 1.36
C GLU A 260 28.95 -9.56 1.52
N LEU A 261 28.23 -9.82 0.42
CA LEU A 261 26.81 -10.20 0.46
C LEU A 261 26.57 -11.53 1.17
N GLU A 262 27.53 -12.45 1.18
CA GLU A 262 27.42 -13.74 1.89
C GLU A 262 27.23 -13.54 3.41
N ASN A 263 27.65 -12.41 3.96
CA ASN A 263 27.56 -12.06 5.37
C ASN A 263 26.43 -11.07 5.69
N TYR A 264 25.53 -10.80 4.75
CA TYR A 264 24.42 -9.86 4.91
C TYR A 264 24.85 -8.51 5.48
N PRO A 265 25.65 -7.72 4.75
CA PRO A 265 26.19 -6.46 5.24
C PRO A 265 25.07 -5.49 5.61
N TYR A 266 25.32 -4.68 6.60
CA TYR A 266 24.38 -3.68 7.07
C TYR A 266 24.87 -2.27 6.73
N VAL A 267 24.04 -1.48 6.07
CA VAL A 267 24.31 -0.06 5.80
C VAL A 267 23.84 0.75 7.00
N MET A 268 24.75 1.43 7.67
CA MET A 268 24.38 2.41 8.68
C MET A 268 23.92 3.70 7.99
N PRO A 269 22.73 4.24 8.32
CA PRO A 269 22.29 5.52 7.75
C PRO A 269 23.29 6.65 7.93
N ALA A 270 24.06 6.63 9.03
CA ALA A 270 25.12 7.60 9.31
C ALA A 270 26.29 7.58 8.30
N ASP A 271 26.47 6.47 7.58
CA ASP A 271 27.53 6.29 6.60
C ASP A 271 27.08 6.79 5.19
N VAL A 272 25.83 7.20 5.05
CA VAL A 272 25.26 7.71 3.79
C VAL A 272 24.89 9.18 3.98
N PRO A 273 25.70 10.13 3.46
CA PRO A 273 25.51 11.58 3.68
C PRO A 273 24.10 12.07 3.31
N GLU A 274 23.52 11.54 2.24
CA GLU A 274 22.20 11.91 1.75
C GLU A 274 21.11 11.52 2.75
N LEU A 275 21.24 10.35 3.40
CA LEU A 275 20.29 9.91 4.44
C LEU A 275 20.42 10.74 5.72
N VAL A 276 21.65 11.17 6.06
CA VAL A 276 21.91 12.07 7.20
C VAL A 276 21.31 13.46 6.95
N GLU A 277 21.38 13.95 5.72
CA GLU A 277 20.78 15.23 5.35
C GLU A 277 19.25 15.14 5.36
N TYR A 278 18.68 14.08 4.83
CA TYR A 278 17.24 13.86 4.84
C TYR A 278 16.65 13.73 6.26
N ALA A 279 17.40 13.15 7.20
CA ALA A 279 16.97 12.97 8.58
C ALA A 279 17.03 14.22 9.46
N LYS A 280 17.57 15.35 8.97
CA LYS A 280 17.60 16.67 9.65
C LYS A 280 16.30 17.43 9.49
#